data_1a247043244a5416c97cccfaa1f6ca3b
#
_entry.id   1a247043244a5416c97cccfaa1f6ca3b
#
_cell.length_a   1.000
_cell.length_b   1.000
_cell.length_c   1.000
_cell.angle_alpha   90.00
_cell.angle_beta   90.00
_cell.angle_gamma   90.00
#
_symmetry.space_group_name_H-M   'P 1'
#
loop_
_entity.id
_entity.type
_entity.pdbx_description
1 polymer ?
#
loop_
_entity_poly.entity_id
_entity_poly.type
_entity_poly.pdbx_seq_one_letter_code
_entity_poly.pdbx_strand_id
1 'polypeptide(L)'
;MEVKAIAKGVSQSPRKVGVVAALVRGRTVADALVILEHTPRRSATPVVKVIESAKANAVHNHNLKPDTLEIVELTVTAGPRIKRYRPAAHGRALPFQRKTSHIRVIVKGEKRVKKNAAKKSAVKKESK
;
A
#
# COMPACT_ATOMS: atom_id res chain seq x y z
N MET A 1 0.80 -2.41 16.71
CA MET A 1 1.65 -3.36 15.95
C MET A 1 1.78 -2.84 14.53
N GLU A 2 3.00 -2.90 13.96
CA GLU A 2 3.27 -2.36 12.62
C GLU A 2 3.32 -3.50 11.60
N VAL A 3 2.66 -3.28 10.47
CA VAL A 3 2.59 -4.25 9.36
C VAL A 3 3.06 -3.55 8.09
N LYS A 4 3.93 -4.21 7.33
CA LYS A 4 4.50 -3.65 6.09
C LYS A 4 3.99 -4.38 4.86
N ALA A 5 3.84 -3.62 3.76
CA ALA A 5 3.67 -4.16 2.42
C ALA A 5 4.62 -3.43 1.46
N ILE A 6 5.14 -4.14 0.47
CA ILE A 6 6.11 -3.62 -0.48
C ILE A 6 5.72 -4.04 -1.89
N ALA A 7 5.64 -3.08 -2.82
CA ALA A 7 5.60 -3.34 -4.25
C ALA A 7 6.92 -2.93 -4.89
N LYS A 8 7.59 -3.87 -5.54
CA LYS A 8 8.86 -3.64 -6.25
C LYS A 8 8.63 -3.54 -7.75
N GLY A 9 9.42 -2.70 -8.42
CA GLY A 9 9.43 -2.63 -9.88
C GLY A 9 8.17 -2.02 -10.52
N VAL A 10 7.48 -1.14 -9.82
CA VAL A 10 6.31 -0.44 -10.37
C VAL A 10 6.76 0.42 -11.55
N SER A 11 6.14 0.25 -12.73
CA SER A 11 6.47 0.93 -13.98
C SER A 11 6.00 2.40 -14.01
N GLN A 12 6.29 3.13 -12.94
CA GLN A 12 5.99 4.55 -12.76
C GLN A 12 7.22 5.27 -12.21
N SER A 13 7.37 6.54 -12.61
CA SER A 13 8.45 7.37 -12.09
C SER A 13 8.23 7.68 -10.60
N PRO A 14 9.29 7.61 -9.76
CA PRO A 14 9.17 7.87 -8.32
C PRO A 14 8.65 9.27 -8.00
N ARG A 15 8.95 10.28 -8.83
CA ARG A 15 8.39 11.63 -8.67
C ARG A 15 6.87 11.65 -8.82
N LYS A 16 6.31 10.92 -9.81
CA LYS A 16 4.86 10.87 -10.03
C LYS A 16 4.14 10.11 -8.93
N VAL A 17 4.72 9.01 -8.45
CA VAL A 17 4.18 8.24 -7.33
C VAL A 17 4.31 9.00 -6.02
N GLY A 18 5.42 9.73 -5.82
CA GLY A 18 5.67 10.52 -4.61
C GLY A 18 4.63 11.61 -4.36
N VAL A 19 4.15 12.27 -5.42
CA VAL A 19 3.06 13.27 -5.31
C VAL A 19 1.77 12.65 -4.78
N VAL A 20 1.40 11.47 -5.29
CA VAL A 20 0.20 10.74 -4.84
C VAL A 20 0.39 10.19 -3.42
N ALA A 21 1.58 9.68 -3.12
CA ALA A 21 1.93 9.19 -1.79
C ALA A 21 1.83 10.28 -0.70
N ALA A 22 2.18 11.52 -1.03
CA ALA A 22 2.09 12.65 -0.10
C ALA A 22 0.65 12.97 0.33
N LEU A 23 -0.36 12.68 -0.50
CA LEU A 23 -1.77 12.92 -0.18
C LEU A 23 -2.31 12.01 0.92
N VAL A 24 -1.72 10.82 1.08
CA VAL A 24 -2.26 9.77 1.95
C VAL A 24 -1.38 9.44 3.16
N ARG A 25 -0.21 10.07 3.28
CA ARG A 25 0.64 9.90 4.46
C ARG A 25 -0.04 10.41 5.73
N GLY A 26 0.07 9.64 6.82
CA GLY A 26 -0.50 9.99 8.13
C GLY A 26 -2.03 9.96 8.18
N ARG A 27 -2.70 9.42 7.18
CA ARG A 27 -4.16 9.24 7.16
C ARG A 27 -4.55 7.84 7.56
N THR A 28 -5.84 7.66 7.90
CA THR A 28 -6.40 6.33 8.08
C THR A 28 -6.42 5.57 6.74
N VAL A 29 -6.34 4.25 6.79
CA VAL A 29 -6.36 3.42 5.57
C VAL A 29 -7.69 3.60 4.81
N ALA A 30 -8.81 3.78 5.53
CA ALA A 30 -10.12 4.00 4.93
C ALA A 30 -10.15 5.30 4.12
N ASP A 31 -9.77 6.43 4.74
CA ASP A 31 -9.73 7.74 4.06
C ASP A 31 -8.74 7.75 2.89
N ALA A 32 -7.58 7.11 3.06
CA ALA A 32 -6.57 7.02 2.03
C ALA A 32 -7.09 6.33 0.76
N LEU A 33 -7.87 5.25 0.91
CA LEU A 33 -8.46 4.55 -0.23
C LEU A 33 -9.48 5.42 -0.96
N VAL A 34 -10.35 6.12 -0.24
CA VAL A 34 -11.34 7.04 -0.82
C VAL A 34 -10.65 8.19 -1.59
N ILE A 35 -9.63 8.82 -1.00
CA ILE A 35 -8.88 9.90 -1.65
C ILE A 35 -8.20 9.40 -2.93
N LEU A 36 -7.61 8.20 -2.91
CA LEU A 36 -6.93 7.63 -4.06
C LEU A 36 -7.89 7.22 -5.17
N GLU A 37 -9.09 6.75 -4.84
CA GLU A 37 -10.14 6.41 -5.81
C GLU A 37 -10.58 7.64 -6.60
N HIS A 38 -10.72 8.80 -5.94
CA HIS A 38 -11.07 10.06 -6.58
C HIS A 38 -9.88 10.80 -7.21
N THR A 39 -8.66 10.26 -7.10
CA THR A 39 -7.46 10.88 -7.67
C THR A 39 -7.28 10.48 -9.14
N PRO A 40 -7.46 11.38 -10.13
CA PRO A 40 -7.40 11.05 -11.56
C PRO A 40 -5.95 10.91 -12.05
N ARG A 41 -5.15 10.08 -11.40
CA ARG A 41 -3.74 9.84 -11.75
C ARG A 41 -3.45 8.36 -11.88
N ARG A 42 -2.83 7.95 -12.98
CA ARG A 42 -2.40 6.56 -13.20
C ARG A 42 -1.50 6.02 -12.08
N SER A 43 -0.76 6.89 -11.38
CA SER A 43 0.09 6.50 -10.25
C SER A 43 -0.69 6.20 -8.96
N ALA A 44 -1.99 6.50 -8.88
CA ALA A 44 -2.84 6.13 -7.75
C ALA A 44 -3.07 4.61 -7.69
N THR A 45 -3.34 3.96 -8.82
CA THR A 45 -3.64 2.52 -8.90
C THR A 45 -2.60 1.62 -8.21
N PRO A 46 -1.29 1.73 -8.46
CA PRO A 46 -0.31 0.92 -7.74
C PRO A 46 -0.23 1.25 -6.24
N VAL A 47 -0.48 2.49 -5.83
CA VAL A 47 -0.50 2.88 -4.41
C VAL A 47 -1.68 2.24 -3.70
N VAL A 48 -2.89 2.27 -4.30
CA VAL A 48 -4.10 1.58 -3.78
C VAL A 48 -3.80 0.10 -3.53
N LYS A 49 -3.26 -0.60 -4.54
CA LYS A 49 -2.96 -2.04 -4.41
C LYS A 49 -2.01 -2.37 -3.26
N VAL A 50 -1.01 -1.52 -3.01
CA VAL A 50 -0.07 -1.73 -1.90
C VAL A 50 -0.74 -1.48 -0.56
N ILE A 51 -1.60 -0.46 -0.45
CA ILE A 51 -2.37 -0.16 0.77
C ILE A 51 -3.38 -1.28 1.06
N GLU A 52 -4.09 -1.79 0.05
CA GLU A 52 -5.00 -2.93 0.18
C GLU A 52 -4.25 -4.19 0.64
N SER A 53 -3.07 -4.47 0.07
CA SER A 53 -2.21 -5.56 0.51
C SER A 53 -1.77 -5.39 1.97
N ALA A 54 -1.39 -4.17 2.39
CA ALA A 54 -1.05 -3.88 3.77
C ALA A 54 -2.26 -4.08 4.71
N LYS A 55 -3.46 -3.63 4.30
CA LYS A 55 -4.72 -3.84 5.03
C LYS A 55 -5.03 -5.33 5.19
N ALA A 56 -4.94 -6.09 4.09
CA ALA A 56 -5.18 -7.53 4.11
C ALA A 56 -4.19 -8.27 5.04
N ASN A 57 -2.89 -7.96 4.96
CA ASN A 57 -1.87 -8.52 5.84
C ASN A 57 -2.14 -8.17 7.32
N ALA A 58 -2.57 -6.94 7.61
CA ALA A 58 -2.90 -6.49 8.96
C ALA A 58 -4.09 -7.27 9.55
N VAL A 59 -5.15 -7.44 8.76
CA VAL A 59 -6.38 -8.11 9.19
C VAL A 59 -6.18 -9.63 9.30
N HIS A 60 -5.63 -10.27 8.26
CA HIS A 60 -5.56 -11.73 8.19
C HIS A 60 -4.40 -12.30 9.01
N ASN A 61 -3.21 -11.74 8.92
CA ASN A 61 -2.02 -12.28 9.57
C ASN A 61 -1.86 -11.82 11.02
N HIS A 62 -2.27 -10.58 11.31
CA HIS A 62 -2.03 -9.95 12.62
C HIS A 62 -3.30 -9.70 13.42
N ASN A 63 -4.49 -10.05 12.90
CA ASN A 63 -5.79 -9.86 13.53
C ASN A 63 -5.99 -8.42 14.05
N LEU A 64 -5.59 -7.42 13.26
CA LEU A 64 -5.83 -6.02 13.58
C LEU A 64 -7.25 -5.61 13.18
N LYS A 65 -7.80 -4.58 13.85
CA LYS A 65 -9.09 -4.01 13.50
C LYS A 65 -8.93 -3.14 12.24
N PRO A 66 -9.71 -3.36 11.17
CA PRO A 66 -9.57 -2.60 9.92
C PRO A 66 -9.83 -1.10 10.08
N ASP A 67 -10.71 -0.72 11.02
CA ASP A 67 -11.13 0.67 11.22
C ASP A 67 -10.08 1.52 11.96
N THR A 68 -9.16 0.87 12.69
CA THR A 68 -8.09 1.54 13.45
C THR A 68 -6.75 1.59 12.70
N LEU A 69 -6.74 1.18 11.41
CA LEU A 69 -5.52 1.15 10.63
C LEU A 69 -5.13 2.54 10.14
N GLU A 70 -3.93 2.97 10.50
CA GLU A 70 -3.32 4.23 10.08
C GLU A 70 -2.05 4.00 9.27
N ILE A 71 -1.80 4.84 8.27
CA ILE A 71 -0.59 4.82 7.47
C ILE A 71 0.49 5.63 8.20
N VAL A 72 1.42 4.94 8.85
CA VAL A 72 2.53 5.57 9.57
C VAL A 72 3.57 6.07 8.58
N GLU A 73 3.96 5.21 7.65
CA GLU A 73 4.99 5.52 6.66
C GLU A 73 4.57 5.05 5.27
N LEU A 74 4.77 5.91 4.28
CA LEU A 74 4.66 5.58 2.87
C LEU A 74 5.87 6.12 2.14
N THR A 75 6.81 5.23 1.84
CA THR A 75 8.09 5.56 1.21
C THR A 75 8.08 5.13 -0.25
N VAL A 76 8.57 6.02 -1.11
CA VAL A 76 8.74 5.76 -2.54
C VAL A 76 10.20 5.92 -2.89
N THR A 77 10.83 4.83 -3.32
CA THR A 77 12.23 4.82 -3.74
C THR A 77 12.36 4.58 -5.23
N ALA A 78 13.47 5.04 -5.82
CA ALA A 78 13.77 4.80 -7.22
C ALA A 78 14.13 3.32 -7.43
N GLY A 79 13.51 2.70 -8.43
CA GLY A 79 13.85 1.36 -8.91
C GLY A 79 14.86 1.39 -10.08
N PRO A 80 15.14 0.23 -10.68
CA PRO A 80 16.03 0.12 -11.83
C PRO A 80 15.53 0.96 -13.00
N ARG A 81 16.46 1.55 -13.74
CA ARG A 81 16.19 2.36 -14.92
C ARG A 81 16.52 1.56 -16.17
N ILE A 82 15.53 1.36 -17.03
CA ILE A 82 15.71 0.64 -18.28
C ILE A 82 16.05 1.65 -19.37
N LYS A 83 17.25 1.55 -19.90
CA LYS A 83 17.73 2.40 -21.00
C LYS A 83 17.09 1.94 -22.32
N ARG A 84 16.57 2.88 -23.08
CA ARG A 84 15.96 2.68 -24.41
C ARG A 84 16.38 3.83 -25.32
N TYR A 85 16.19 3.68 -26.60
CA TYR A 85 16.41 4.74 -27.60
C TYR A 85 15.20 4.85 -28.54
N ARG A 86 15.03 6.03 -29.07
CA ARG A 86 14.07 6.30 -30.15
C ARG A 86 14.85 6.71 -31.39
N PRO A 87 14.51 6.17 -32.56
CA PRO A 87 15.06 6.65 -33.82
C PRO A 87 14.65 8.12 -34.04
N ALA A 88 15.59 8.94 -34.52
CA ALA A 88 15.40 10.34 -34.87
C ALA A 88 15.83 10.59 -36.31
N ALA A 89 15.63 11.83 -36.81
CA ALA A 89 16.06 12.24 -38.13
C ALA A 89 17.58 12.07 -38.32
N HIS A 90 18.00 11.86 -39.56
CA HIS A 90 19.40 11.66 -39.95
C HIS A 90 20.11 10.45 -39.27
N GLY A 91 19.36 9.37 -39.01
CA GLY A 91 19.94 8.14 -38.43
C GLY A 91 20.38 8.30 -36.96
N ARG A 92 20.01 9.37 -36.27
CA ARG A 92 20.35 9.58 -34.85
C ARG A 92 19.48 8.72 -33.94
N ALA A 93 20.06 8.24 -32.83
CA ALA A 93 19.34 7.56 -31.76
C ALA A 93 19.25 8.48 -30.54
N LEU A 94 18.01 8.80 -30.12
CA LEU A 94 17.78 9.59 -28.92
C LEU A 94 17.59 8.67 -27.71
N PRO A 95 18.53 8.67 -26.74
CA PRO A 95 18.41 7.83 -25.57
C PRO A 95 17.32 8.33 -24.62
N PHE A 96 16.54 7.42 -24.05
CA PHE A 96 15.62 7.71 -22.96
C PHE A 96 15.64 6.59 -21.93
N GLN A 97 15.12 6.87 -20.75
CA GLN A 97 15.07 5.92 -19.66
C GLN A 97 13.63 5.67 -19.21
N ARG A 98 13.23 4.40 -19.14
CA ARG A 98 12.03 3.99 -18.41
C ARG A 98 12.37 3.86 -16.93
N LYS A 99 11.84 4.80 -16.13
CA LYS A 99 12.06 4.83 -14.69
C LYS A 99 11.02 3.94 -14.01
N THR A 100 11.49 3.16 -13.02
CA THR A 100 10.62 2.38 -12.14
C THR A 100 10.75 2.87 -10.70
N SER A 101 9.82 2.47 -9.85
CA SER A 101 9.82 2.82 -8.43
C SER A 101 9.49 1.61 -7.56
N HIS A 102 9.87 1.68 -6.30
CA HIS A 102 9.45 0.77 -5.25
C HIS A 102 8.60 1.55 -4.26
N ILE A 103 7.49 0.95 -3.83
CA ILE A 103 6.55 1.54 -2.88
C ILE A 103 6.56 0.67 -1.63
N ARG A 104 6.83 1.27 -0.48
CA ARG A 104 6.76 0.62 0.83
C ARG A 104 5.73 1.34 1.67
N VAL A 105 4.80 0.59 2.25
CA VAL A 105 3.78 1.09 3.17
C VAL A 105 3.95 0.39 4.52
N ILE A 106 3.88 1.15 5.60
CA ILE A 106 3.80 0.65 6.95
C ILE A 106 2.49 1.16 7.54
N VAL A 107 1.65 0.22 7.97
CA VAL A 107 0.38 0.51 8.66
C VAL A 107 0.47 0.07 10.11
N LYS A 108 -0.16 0.84 11.00
CA LYS A 108 -0.27 0.55 12.43
C LYS A 108 -1.75 0.44 12.80
N GLY A 109 -2.07 -0.45 13.71
CA GLY A 109 -3.43 -0.61 14.19
C GLY A 109 -3.50 -1.38 15.50
N GLU A 110 -4.70 -1.42 16.08
CA GLU A 110 -5.00 -2.15 17.31
C GLU A 110 -5.38 -3.60 17.03
N LYS A 111 -5.02 -4.50 17.94
CA LYS A 111 -5.42 -5.91 17.87
C LYS A 111 -6.92 -6.08 18.13
N ARG A 112 -7.55 -6.95 17.37
CA ARG A 112 -8.92 -7.37 17.57
C ARG A 112 -9.00 -8.25 18.82
N VAL A 113 -9.73 -7.83 19.83
CA VAL A 113 -10.01 -8.68 21.00
C VAL A 113 -10.96 -9.78 20.54
N LYS A 114 -10.51 -11.04 20.58
CA LYS A 114 -11.37 -12.19 20.26
C LYS A 114 -12.43 -12.34 21.37
N LYS A 115 -13.67 -11.98 21.13
CA LYS A 115 -14.83 -12.16 22.04
C LYS A 115 -15.22 -13.64 22.24
N ASN A 116 -14.45 -14.63 21.76
CA ASN A 116 -14.90 -16.02 21.65
C ASN A 116 -14.42 -16.97 22.75
N ALA A 117 -13.82 -16.48 23.84
CA ALA A 117 -13.50 -17.33 24.99
C ALA A 117 -14.64 -17.42 26.03
N ALA A 118 -15.52 -16.42 26.08
CA ALA A 118 -16.59 -16.36 27.11
C ALA A 118 -17.86 -17.16 26.77
N LYS A 119 -18.16 -17.38 25.47
CA LYS A 119 -19.37 -18.14 25.08
C LYS A 119 -19.23 -19.67 25.16
N LYS A 120 -18.01 -20.20 25.07
CA LYS A 120 -17.81 -21.67 25.18
C LYS A 120 -17.79 -22.18 26.63
N SER A 121 -17.51 -21.31 27.60
CA SER A 121 -17.54 -21.68 29.02
C SER A 121 -18.95 -21.60 29.63
N ALA A 122 -19.83 -20.76 29.12
CA ALA A 122 -21.22 -20.67 29.59
C ALA A 122 -22.09 -21.84 29.12
N VAL A 123 -21.93 -22.28 27.87
CA VAL A 123 -22.71 -23.43 27.33
C VAL A 123 -22.33 -24.79 27.97
N LYS A 124 -21.10 -24.90 28.50
CA LYS A 124 -20.64 -26.15 29.16
C LYS A 124 -21.07 -26.23 30.64
N LYS A 125 -21.62 -25.16 31.23
CA LYS A 125 -22.14 -25.14 32.61
C LYS A 125 -23.66 -25.42 32.71
N GLU A 126 -24.40 -25.30 31.60
CA GLU A 126 -25.85 -25.59 31.57
C GLU A 126 -26.21 -27.01 31.14
N SER A 127 -25.21 -27.86 30.82
CA SER A 127 -25.42 -29.27 30.42
C SER A 127 -24.85 -30.27 31.41
N LYS A 128 -24.94 -29.95 32.74
CA LYS A 128 -24.58 -30.95 33.77
C LYS A 128 -25.60 -30.95 34.88
#